data_42f8b04aa3f7388698e20a48ebfbad52
#
_entry.id   42f8b04aa3f7388698e20a48ebfbad52
#
_cell.length_a   1.000
_cell.length_b   1.000
_cell.length_c   1.000
_cell.angle_alpha   90.00
_cell.angle_beta   90.00
_cell.angle_gamma   90.00
#
_symmetry.space_group_name_H-M   'P 1'
#
loop_
_entity.id
_entity.type
_entity.pdbx_description
1 polymer ?
#
loop_
_entity_poly.entity_id
_entity_poly.type
_entity_poly.pdbx_seq_one_letter_code
_entity_poly.pdbx_strand_id
1 'polypeptide(L)'
;LRMSRGLGDVYKRQERRIAQLIMGLRGLPEFLVANPGLNSGFMIPQYAAASMVSQNKMYCYAASSDSIVSSNGQEDHVSMGANAATKLYRIMDNLEHILAIELMNAAQGIDFRRPAKTSPVLERFLHEYRKEVPFVKEDIVMYKEIHKTVAFLNRTKFDY
;
A
#
# COMPACT_ATOMS: atom_id res chain seq x y z
N LEU A 1 -5.19 14.40 -17.15
CA LEU A 1 -5.84 13.08 -17.30
C LEU A 1 -4.86 11.90 -17.41
N ARG A 2 -3.66 12.11 -17.99
CA ARG A 2 -2.65 11.03 -18.08
C ARG A 2 -1.99 10.72 -16.74
N MET A 3 -1.81 11.70 -15.84
CA MET A 3 -1.23 11.49 -14.51
C MET A 3 -2.17 10.70 -13.59
N SER A 4 -3.49 10.93 -13.65
CA SER A 4 -4.46 10.17 -12.86
C SER A 4 -4.56 8.70 -13.29
N ARG A 5 -4.32 8.38 -14.55
CA ARG A 5 -4.23 6.99 -15.03
C ARG A 5 -2.99 6.29 -14.49
N GLY A 6 -1.84 6.96 -14.44
CA GLY A 6 -0.60 6.41 -13.88
C GLY A 6 -0.73 6.05 -12.40
N LEU A 7 -1.28 6.95 -11.58
CA LEU A 7 -1.53 6.69 -10.15
C LEU A 7 -2.53 5.55 -9.95
N GLY A 8 -3.61 5.51 -10.75
CA GLY A 8 -4.61 4.45 -10.67
C GLY A 8 -4.04 3.06 -10.99
N ASP A 9 -3.08 2.97 -11.88
CA ASP A 9 -2.42 1.70 -12.20
C ASP A 9 -1.43 1.28 -11.10
N VAL A 10 -0.74 2.22 -10.45
CA VAL A 10 0.24 1.92 -9.40
C VAL A 10 -0.46 1.18 -8.24
N TYR A 11 -1.40 1.80 -7.55
CA TYR A 11 -1.99 1.19 -6.35
C TYR A 11 -2.85 -0.07 -6.64
N LYS A 12 -3.48 -0.17 -7.82
CA LYS A 12 -4.20 -1.39 -8.22
C LYS A 12 -3.27 -2.58 -8.46
N ARG A 13 -2.10 -2.34 -9.02
CA ARG A 13 -1.10 -3.39 -9.25
C ARG A 13 -0.49 -3.88 -7.95
N GLN A 14 -0.24 -3.01 -6.98
CA GLN A 14 0.25 -3.38 -5.66
C GLN A 14 -0.75 -4.25 -4.92
N GLU A 15 -2.02 -3.82 -4.85
CA GLU A 15 -3.07 -4.62 -4.22
C GLU A 15 -3.21 -6.00 -4.87
N ARG A 16 -3.18 -6.07 -6.22
CA ARG A 16 -3.21 -7.35 -6.92
C ARG A 16 -2.02 -8.23 -6.56
N ARG A 17 -0.81 -7.71 -6.41
CA ARG A 17 0.35 -8.48 -5.98
C ARG A 17 0.21 -8.98 -4.54
N ILE A 18 -0.29 -8.14 -3.65
CA ILE A 18 -0.62 -8.52 -2.28
C ILE A 18 -1.59 -9.70 -2.28
N ALA A 19 -2.71 -9.58 -3.01
CA ALA A 19 -3.70 -10.64 -3.14
C ALA A 19 -3.09 -11.95 -3.69
N GLN A 20 -2.24 -11.86 -4.71
CA GLN A 20 -1.58 -13.04 -5.28
C GLN A 20 -0.60 -13.72 -4.31
N LEU A 21 0.09 -12.97 -3.47
CA LEU A 21 1.04 -13.52 -2.51
C LEU A 21 0.38 -14.33 -1.39
N ILE A 22 -0.84 -13.97 -0.98
CA ILE A 22 -1.55 -14.63 0.11
C ILE A 22 -2.41 -15.83 -0.35
N MET A 23 -2.45 -16.12 -1.64
CA MET A 23 -3.33 -17.18 -2.21
C MET A 23 -2.84 -18.61 -1.97
N GLY A 24 -1.74 -18.83 -1.30
CA GLY A 24 -1.18 -20.18 -1.10
C GLY A 24 -0.64 -20.83 -2.37
N LEU A 25 -0.26 -20.03 -3.37
CA LEU A 25 0.24 -20.51 -4.66
C LEU A 25 1.77 -20.48 -4.73
N ARG A 26 2.33 -21.26 -5.68
CA ARG A 26 3.77 -21.25 -6.00
C ARG A 26 4.67 -21.57 -4.79
N GLY A 27 4.20 -22.44 -3.89
CA GLY A 27 4.97 -22.89 -2.73
C GLY A 27 5.01 -21.88 -1.56
N LEU A 28 4.15 -20.88 -1.55
CA LEU A 28 3.90 -20.03 -0.38
C LEU A 28 2.70 -20.55 0.40
N PRO A 29 2.69 -20.45 1.73
CA PRO A 29 1.51 -20.81 2.52
C PRO A 29 0.39 -19.78 2.32
N GLU A 30 -0.86 -20.23 2.47
CA GLU A 30 -2.02 -19.34 2.48
C GLU A 30 -1.86 -18.28 3.56
N PHE A 31 -2.26 -17.05 3.24
CA PHE A 31 -2.15 -15.88 4.11
C PHE A 31 -0.75 -15.61 4.69
N LEU A 32 0.31 -16.20 4.09
CA LEU A 32 1.71 -16.06 4.50
C LEU A 32 1.95 -16.34 5.99
N VAL A 33 1.29 -17.35 6.53
CA VAL A 33 1.48 -17.85 7.90
C VAL A 33 1.69 -19.36 7.91
N ALA A 34 2.40 -19.86 8.95
CA ALA A 34 2.75 -21.28 9.03
C ALA A 34 1.52 -22.17 9.25
N ASN A 35 0.51 -21.70 9.96
CA ASN A 35 -0.70 -22.44 10.32
C ASN A 35 -1.94 -21.66 9.87
N PRO A 36 -2.27 -21.64 8.57
CA PRO A 36 -3.50 -21.02 8.08
C PRO A 36 -4.71 -21.73 8.67
N GLY A 37 -5.76 -20.95 8.98
CA GLY A 37 -6.95 -21.44 9.67
C GLY A 37 -6.91 -21.24 11.18
N LEU A 38 -5.76 -21.41 11.83
CA LEU A 38 -5.54 -20.99 13.21
C LEU A 38 -5.18 -19.48 13.27
N ASN A 39 -4.47 -19.01 12.25
CA ASN A 39 -4.07 -17.62 12.09
C ASN A 39 -4.69 -17.03 10.81
N SER A 40 -5.10 -15.76 10.88
CA SER A 40 -5.57 -14.98 9.73
C SER A 40 -4.40 -14.40 8.92
N GLY A 41 -3.25 -14.21 9.55
CA GLY A 41 -2.02 -13.73 8.94
C GLY A 41 -2.19 -12.44 8.14
N PHE A 42 -1.76 -12.46 6.90
CA PHE A 42 -1.80 -11.31 6.00
C PHE A 42 -3.14 -11.12 5.26
N MET A 43 -4.18 -11.87 5.63
CA MET A 43 -5.54 -11.64 5.11
C MET A 43 -6.02 -10.22 5.46
N ILE A 44 -5.88 -9.80 6.70
CA ILE A 44 -6.35 -8.48 7.16
C ILE A 44 -5.57 -7.31 6.51
N PRO A 45 -4.23 -7.34 6.41
CA PRO A 45 -3.50 -6.35 5.62
C PRO A 45 -3.96 -6.27 4.16
N GLN A 46 -4.29 -7.39 3.51
CA GLN A 46 -4.82 -7.38 2.16
C GLN A 46 -6.18 -6.67 2.10
N TYR A 47 -7.10 -6.94 3.04
CA TYR A 47 -8.37 -6.22 3.12
C TYR A 47 -8.18 -4.72 3.33
N ALA A 48 -7.21 -4.32 4.17
CA ALA A 48 -6.88 -2.91 4.37
C ALA A 48 -6.40 -2.26 3.06
N ALA A 49 -5.50 -2.93 2.31
CA ALA A 49 -5.04 -2.45 1.01
C ALA A 49 -6.19 -2.34 0.00
N ALA A 50 -7.07 -3.34 -0.08
CA ALA A 50 -8.25 -3.32 -0.95
C ALA A 50 -9.21 -2.17 -0.60
N SER A 51 -9.43 -1.90 0.68
CA SER A 51 -10.24 -0.78 1.16
C SER A 51 -9.64 0.57 0.73
N MET A 52 -8.34 0.78 0.90
CA MET A 52 -7.65 2.00 0.48
C MET A 52 -7.70 2.18 -1.04
N VAL A 53 -7.57 1.11 -1.83
CA VAL A 53 -7.74 1.15 -3.29
C VAL A 53 -9.17 1.55 -3.65
N SER A 54 -10.18 1.01 -2.98
CA SER A 54 -11.58 1.39 -3.19
C SER A 54 -11.82 2.86 -2.86
N GLN A 55 -11.29 3.34 -1.74
CA GLN A 55 -11.38 4.75 -1.34
C GLN A 55 -10.70 5.67 -2.34
N ASN A 56 -9.52 5.31 -2.84
CA ASN A 56 -8.81 6.08 -3.87
C ASN A 56 -9.62 6.22 -5.16
N LYS A 57 -10.40 5.20 -5.55
CA LYS A 57 -11.32 5.32 -6.69
C LYS A 57 -12.37 6.40 -6.47
N MET A 58 -12.89 6.53 -5.24
CA MET A 58 -13.86 7.58 -4.91
C MET A 58 -13.22 8.97 -4.98
N TYR A 59 -11.95 9.12 -4.55
CA TYR A 59 -11.23 10.39 -4.65
C TYR A 59 -10.88 10.79 -6.08
N CYS A 60 -10.96 9.89 -7.06
CA CYS A 60 -10.71 10.17 -8.47
C CYS A 60 -11.84 10.97 -9.17
N TYR A 61 -12.95 11.27 -8.51
CA TYR A 61 -13.95 12.20 -9.05
C TYR A 61 -13.33 13.57 -9.28
N ALA A 62 -13.55 14.11 -10.48
CA ALA A 62 -12.97 15.38 -10.89
C ALA A 62 -13.59 16.55 -10.12
N ALA A 63 -12.81 17.16 -9.21
CA ALA A 63 -13.24 18.38 -8.51
C ALA A 63 -13.27 19.61 -9.44
N SER A 64 -12.59 19.52 -10.59
CA SER A 64 -12.58 20.57 -11.62
C SER A 64 -13.86 20.65 -12.45
N SER A 65 -14.75 19.66 -12.35
CA SER A 65 -16.05 19.65 -13.06
C SER A 65 -17.16 20.31 -12.26
N ASP A 66 -16.86 20.77 -11.05
CA ASP A 66 -17.81 21.44 -10.17
C ASP A 66 -17.52 22.93 -10.07
N SER A 67 -18.56 23.73 -10.04
CA SER A 67 -18.47 25.17 -9.85
C SER A 67 -19.74 25.68 -9.17
N ILE A 68 -19.59 26.66 -8.28
CA ILE A 68 -20.67 27.22 -7.47
C ILE A 68 -20.58 28.75 -7.52
N VAL A 69 -21.72 29.41 -7.66
CA VAL A 69 -21.81 30.87 -7.55
C VAL A 69 -21.34 31.33 -6.18
N SER A 70 -20.45 32.32 -6.13
CA SER A 70 -19.93 32.88 -4.90
C SER A 70 -19.83 34.42 -4.95
N SER A 71 -19.38 35.04 -3.86
CA SER A 71 -19.20 36.49 -3.76
C SER A 71 -20.45 37.29 -4.14
N ASN A 72 -21.63 36.87 -3.66
CA ASN A 72 -22.91 37.54 -3.93
C ASN A 72 -23.22 37.64 -5.44
N GLY A 73 -22.84 36.63 -6.21
CA GLY A 73 -23.05 36.55 -7.66
C GLY A 73 -22.03 37.31 -8.52
N GLN A 74 -20.94 37.79 -7.91
CA GLN A 74 -19.81 38.37 -8.67
C GLN A 74 -19.00 37.31 -9.40
N GLU A 75 -18.95 36.10 -8.83
CA GLU A 75 -18.23 34.95 -9.41
C GLU A 75 -19.23 33.82 -9.67
N ASP A 76 -19.45 33.52 -10.94
CA ASP A 76 -20.35 32.47 -11.42
C ASP A 76 -19.61 31.15 -11.74
N HIS A 77 -18.29 31.22 -11.95
CA HIS A 77 -17.40 30.10 -12.18
C HIS A 77 -16.19 30.16 -11.27
N VAL A 78 -16.23 29.39 -10.18
CA VAL A 78 -15.14 29.33 -9.19
C VAL A 78 -14.39 28.02 -9.30
N SER A 79 -13.05 28.09 -9.32
CA SER A 79 -12.21 26.90 -9.31
C SER A 79 -12.27 26.16 -7.99
N MET A 80 -12.61 24.87 -8.02
CA MET A 80 -12.58 23.96 -6.87
C MET A 80 -11.23 23.20 -6.76
N GLY A 81 -10.13 23.82 -7.22
CA GLY A 81 -8.79 23.23 -7.24
C GLY A 81 -8.26 22.84 -5.84
N ALA A 82 -8.63 23.58 -4.80
CA ALA A 82 -8.29 23.23 -3.43
C ALA A 82 -8.87 21.86 -3.01
N ASN A 83 -10.08 21.53 -3.44
CA ASN A 83 -10.70 20.23 -3.20
C ASN A 83 -9.94 19.10 -3.94
N ALA A 84 -9.42 19.36 -5.15
CA ALA A 84 -8.57 18.42 -5.87
C ALA A 84 -7.25 18.18 -5.12
N ALA A 85 -6.62 19.23 -4.62
CA ALA A 85 -5.37 19.13 -3.86
C ALA A 85 -5.54 18.33 -2.56
N THR A 86 -6.60 18.58 -1.79
CA THR A 86 -6.87 17.82 -0.56
C THR A 86 -7.16 16.35 -0.81
N LYS A 87 -7.86 16.03 -1.91
CA LYS A 87 -8.04 14.63 -2.34
C LYS A 87 -6.72 13.96 -2.69
N LEU A 88 -5.80 14.68 -3.34
CA LEU A 88 -4.49 14.15 -3.69
C LEU A 88 -3.68 13.76 -2.45
N TYR A 89 -3.67 14.57 -1.40
CA TYR A 89 -3.02 14.22 -0.13
C TYR A 89 -3.54 12.88 0.43
N ARG A 90 -4.85 12.68 0.43
CA ARG A 90 -5.46 11.42 0.91
C ARG A 90 -5.08 10.23 0.02
N ILE A 91 -5.01 10.42 -1.30
CA ILE A 91 -4.56 9.37 -2.23
C ILE A 91 -3.11 8.99 -1.98
N MET A 92 -2.24 9.97 -1.72
CA MET A 92 -0.82 9.74 -1.43
C MET A 92 -0.63 9.00 -0.11
N ASP A 93 -1.33 9.40 0.95
CA ASP A 93 -1.31 8.71 2.24
C ASP A 93 -1.74 7.24 2.11
N ASN A 94 -2.85 6.98 1.42
CA ASN A 94 -3.29 5.62 1.13
C ASN A 94 -2.26 4.84 0.30
N LEU A 95 -1.59 5.49 -0.66
CA LEU A 95 -0.58 4.85 -1.50
C LEU A 95 0.64 4.41 -0.67
N GLU A 96 1.12 5.24 0.25
CA GLU A 96 2.22 4.89 1.15
C GLU A 96 1.89 3.65 1.98
N HIS A 97 0.69 3.56 2.52
CA HIS A 97 0.22 2.41 3.28
C HIS A 97 0.09 1.14 2.40
N ILE A 98 -0.42 1.27 1.17
CA ILE A 98 -0.51 0.15 0.23
C ILE A 98 0.90 -0.38 -0.12
N LEU A 99 1.87 0.50 -0.37
CA LEU A 99 3.26 0.12 -0.64
C LEU A 99 3.91 -0.55 0.59
N ALA A 100 3.61 -0.05 1.79
CA ALA A 100 4.08 -0.67 3.03
C ALA A 100 3.53 -2.10 3.19
N ILE A 101 2.25 -2.30 2.95
CA ILE A 101 1.63 -3.63 2.98
C ILE A 101 2.23 -4.55 1.91
N GLU A 102 2.50 -4.04 0.70
CA GLU A 102 3.16 -4.81 -0.35
C GLU A 102 4.55 -5.27 0.08
N LEU A 103 5.37 -4.37 0.66
CA LEU A 103 6.70 -4.71 1.16
C LEU A 103 6.63 -5.75 2.28
N MET A 104 5.71 -5.60 3.24
CA MET A 104 5.51 -6.57 4.32
C MET A 104 5.18 -7.96 3.76
N ASN A 105 4.25 -8.05 2.81
CA ASN A 105 3.88 -9.31 2.16
C ASN A 105 5.06 -9.92 1.38
N ALA A 106 5.79 -9.12 0.62
CA ALA A 106 6.93 -9.57 -0.16
C ALA A 106 8.05 -10.10 0.76
N ALA A 107 8.40 -9.36 1.80
CA ALA A 107 9.41 -9.78 2.77
C ALA A 107 9.01 -11.07 3.49
N GLN A 108 7.76 -11.19 3.92
CA GLN A 108 7.23 -12.41 4.54
C GLN A 108 7.32 -13.61 3.59
N GLY A 109 6.94 -13.43 2.32
CA GLY A 109 7.02 -14.47 1.30
C GLY A 109 8.46 -14.91 1.00
N ILE A 110 9.42 -13.98 1.02
CA ILE A 110 10.84 -14.30 0.85
C ILE A 110 11.36 -15.16 2.01
N ASP A 111 10.96 -14.84 3.24
CA ASP A 111 11.38 -15.62 4.41
C ASP A 111 10.84 -17.05 4.37
N PHE A 112 9.63 -17.28 3.88
CA PHE A 112 9.11 -18.64 3.63
C PHE A 112 9.87 -19.41 2.54
N ARG A 113 10.65 -18.73 1.71
CA ARG A 113 11.47 -19.35 0.66
C ARG A 113 12.89 -19.65 1.08
N ARG A 114 13.28 -19.33 2.33
CA ARG A 114 14.60 -19.71 2.83
C ARG A 114 14.82 -21.23 2.75
N PRO A 115 16.00 -21.72 2.38
CA PRO A 115 17.29 -21.01 2.30
C PRO A 115 17.58 -20.30 0.95
N ALA A 116 16.63 -20.25 -0.01
CA ALA A 116 16.84 -19.50 -1.23
C ALA A 116 17.10 -18.01 -0.94
N LYS A 117 18.04 -17.44 -1.69
CA LYS A 117 18.44 -16.03 -1.52
C LYS A 117 18.05 -15.20 -2.72
N THR A 118 17.82 -13.91 -2.49
CA THR A 118 17.65 -12.91 -3.53
C THR A 118 19.03 -12.36 -3.98
N SER A 119 19.03 -11.23 -4.70
CA SER A 119 20.29 -10.54 -5.03
C SER A 119 20.95 -9.98 -3.77
N PRO A 120 22.28 -9.81 -3.76
CA PRO A 120 23.00 -9.25 -2.60
C PRO A 120 22.48 -7.89 -2.14
N VAL A 121 22.01 -7.06 -3.06
CA VAL A 121 21.41 -5.75 -2.76
C VAL A 121 20.10 -5.92 -1.99
N LEU A 122 19.21 -6.79 -2.47
CA LEU A 122 17.93 -7.07 -1.81
C LEU A 122 18.10 -7.78 -0.48
N GLU A 123 19.10 -8.66 -0.34
CA GLU A 123 19.41 -9.30 0.97
C GLU A 123 19.84 -8.26 2.00
N ARG A 124 20.67 -7.28 1.64
CA ARG A 124 21.04 -6.17 2.54
C ARG A 124 19.82 -5.33 2.92
N PHE A 125 19.00 -4.98 1.95
CA PHE A 125 17.75 -4.23 2.19
C PHE A 125 16.82 -4.99 3.15
N LEU A 126 16.56 -6.27 2.91
CA LEU A 126 15.73 -7.11 3.77
C LEU A 126 16.31 -7.27 5.16
N HIS A 127 17.64 -7.37 5.28
CA HIS A 127 18.31 -7.43 6.59
C HIS A 127 18.04 -6.16 7.40
N GLU A 128 18.19 -4.97 6.82
CA GLU A 128 17.88 -3.70 7.50
C GLU A 128 16.40 -3.59 7.84
N TYR A 129 15.52 -3.96 6.91
CA TYR A 129 14.08 -3.96 7.14
C TYR A 129 13.67 -4.87 8.31
N ARG A 130 14.24 -6.06 8.40
CA ARG A 130 13.92 -7.04 9.46
C ARG A 130 14.40 -6.64 10.86
N LYS A 131 15.28 -5.66 10.99
CA LYS A 131 15.63 -5.07 12.30
C LYS A 131 14.44 -4.33 12.92
N GLU A 132 13.51 -3.83 12.12
CA GLU A 132 12.38 -3.01 12.56
C GLU A 132 11.05 -3.72 12.48
N VAL A 133 10.86 -4.51 11.42
CA VAL A 133 9.63 -5.26 11.14
C VAL A 133 9.95 -6.75 11.13
N PRO A 134 9.69 -7.46 12.22
CA PRO A 134 10.06 -8.86 12.36
C PRO A 134 9.20 -9.76 11.47
N PHE A 135 9.66 -11.00 11.27
CA PHE A 135 8.84 -12.05 10.64
C PHE A 135 7.62 -12.36 11.52
N VAL A 136 6.46 -12.41 10.91
CA VAL A 136 5.19 -12.69 11.59
C VAL A 136 4.94 -14.19 11.64
N LYS A 137 5.06 -14.79 12.84
CA LYS A 137 4.82 -16.22 13.05
C LYS A 137 3.36 -16.54 13.36
N GLU A 138 2.71 -15.69 14.12
CA GLU A 138 1.34 -15.80 14.61
C GLU A 138 0.65 -14.45 14.44
N ASP A 139 -0.68 -14.42 14.58
CA ASP A 139 -1.44 -13.18 14.47
C ASP A 139 -0.99 -12.12 15.46
N ILE A 140 -0.75 -10.94 14.97
CA ILE A 140 -0.33 -9.75 15.72
C ILE A 140 -1.16 -8.53 15.35
N VAL A 141 -0.98 -7.45 16.08
CA VAL A 141 -1.63 -6.15 15.76
C VAL A 141 -0.91 -5.50 14.58
N MET A 142 -1.35 -5.83 13.36
CA MET A 142 -0.68 -5.51 12.10
C MET A 142 -0.51 -4.01 11.82
N TYR A 143 -1.42 -3.14 12.32
CA TYR A 143 -1.31 -1.70 12.03
C TYR A 143 0.02 -1.11 12.52
N LYS A 144 0.58 -1.60 13.63
CA LYS A 144 1.86 -1.15 14.16
C LYS A 144 3.00 -1.43 13.19
N GLU A 145 3.00 -2.62 12.60
CA GLU A 145 4.04 -3.04 11.67
C GLU A 145 3.88 -2.33 10.31
N ILE A 146 2.64 -2.04 9.90
CA ILE A 146 2.36 -1.21 8.72
C ILE A 146 2.96 0.20 8.91
N HIS A 147 2.70 0.87 10.04
CA HIS A 147 3.25 2.21 10.30
C HIS A 147 4.79 2.20 10.40
N LYS A 148 5.41 1.19 11.01
CA LYS A 148 6.87 1.04 10.98
C LYS A 148 7.40 0.91 9.55
N THR A 149 6.67 0.16 8.71
CA THR A 149 7.05 -0.04 7.30
C THR A 149 6.92 1.27 6.51
N VAL A 150 5.86 2.05 6.71
CA VAL A 150 5.73 3.40 6.12
C VAL A 150 6.91 4.28 6.54
N ALA A 151 7.23 4.33 7.83
CA ALA A 151 8.35 5.11 8.34
C ALA A 151 9.70 4.63 7.76
N PHE A 152 9.89 3.32 7.62
CA PHE A 152 11.07 2.74 6.99
C PHE A 152 11.20 3.16 5.53
N LEU A 153 10.14 3.07 4.73
CA LEU A 153 10.12 3.47 3.32
C LEU A 153 10.44 4.96 3.15
N ASN A 154 9.85 5.83 3.98
CA ASN A 154 10.00 7.28 3.87
C ASN A 154 11.42 7.77 4.19
N ARG A 155 12.19 7.06 5.01
CA ARG A 155 13.58 7.41 5.32
C ARG A 155 14.63 6.67 4.50
N THR A 156 14.27 5.55 3.88
CA THR A 156 15.21 4.74 3.11
C THR A 156 15.52 5.39 1.77
N LYS A 157 16.79 5.73 1.55
CA LYS A 157 17.27 6.15 0.25
C LYS A 157 17.65 4.91 -0.57
N PHE A 158 17.07 4.80 -1.74
CA PHE A 158 17.40 3.73 -2.69
C PHE A 158 18.47 4.27 -3.64
N ASP A 159 19.74 3.92 -3.40
CA ASP A 159 20.82 4.17 -4.34
C ASP A 159 20.81 3.02 -5.37
N TYR A 160 20.44 3.33 -6.61
CA TYR A 160 20.40 2.40 -7.74
C TYR A 160 21.74 2.35 -8.46
#